data_57347a618bd87b698ab6c4c6c896dc2c
#
_entry.id   57347a618bd87b698ab6c4c6c896dc2c
#
_cell.length_a   1.000
_cell.length_b   1.000
_cell.length_c   1.000
_cell.angle_alpha   90.00
_cell.angle_beta   90.00
_cell.angle_gamma   90.00
#
_symmetry.space_group_name_H-M   'P 1'
#
loop_
_entity.id
_entity.type
_entity.pdbx_description
1 polymer ?
#
loop_
_entity_poly.entity_id
_entity_poly.type
_entity_poly.pdbx_seq_one_letter_code
_entity_poly.pdbx_strand_id
1 'polypeptide(L)'
;VMKNDDQIVVLDVRTVEEFAEGHIPSAVNIPHKELEARLAELSGAKNTQVIIYCRSGRRAEVARQVLEKNGFNQLDHLSGDFNEWSSNNLPISKMK
;
A
#
# COMPACT_ATOMS: atom_id res chain seq x y z
N VAL A 1 -12.72 -19.25 -2.98
CA VAL A 1 -11.97 -18.99 -2.17
C VAL A 1 -10.71 -18.26 -2.48
N MET A 2 -9.81 -18.80 -3.10
CA MET A 2 -8.57 -18.12 -3.37
C MET A 2 -8.72 -16.96 -4.30
N LYS A 3 -9.84 -16.83 -4.91
CA LYS A 3 -10.07 -15.70 -5.73
C LYS A 3 -9.94 -14.40 -5.05
N ASN A 4 -10.31 -14.36 -3.79
CA ASN A 4 -10.23 -13.10 -3.07
C ASN A 4 -8.81 -12.62 -2.93
N ASP A 5 -7.88 -13.53 -2.85
CA ASP A 5 -6.48 -13.13 -2.69
C ASP A 5 -5.97 -12.40 -3.92
N ASP A 6 -6.48 -12.77 -5.08
CA ASP A 6 -6.03 -12.12 -6.30
C ASP A 6 -6.53 -10.70 -6.42
N GLN A 7 -7.52 -10.35 -5.60
CA GLN A 7 -8.10 -9.02 -5.67
C GLN A 7 -7.62 -8.09 -4.59
N ILE A 8 -6.70 -8.54 -3.76
CA ILE A 8 -6.14 -7.69 -2.72
C ILE A 8 -5.00 -6.88 -3.31
N VAL A 9 -5.05 -5.58 -3.11
CA VAL A 9 -3.97 -4.69 -3.54
C VAL A 9 -3.21 -4.26 -2.30
N VAL A 10 -1.90 -4.44 -2.31
CA VAL A 10 -1.04 -3.95 -1.23
C VAL A 10 -0.38 -2.68 -1.74
N LEU A 11 -0.64 -1.57 -1.09
CA LEU A 11 -0.20 -0.26 -1.54
C LEU A 11 0.88 0.30 -0.61
N ASP A 12 2.07 0.51 -1.17
CA ASP A 12 3.19 1.11 -0.45
C ASP A 12 3.21 2.60 -0.79
N VAL A 13 2.99 3.44 0.21
CA VAL A 13 2.93 4.88 -0.03
C VAL A 13 4.18 5.61 0.42
N ARG A 14 5.28 4.87 0.56
CA ARG A 14 6.57 5.46 0.87
C ARG A 14 7.21 6.01 -0.40
N THR A 15 8.40 6.58 -0.28
CA THR A 15 9.09 7.09 -1.46
C THR A 15 9.57 5.95 -2.35
N VAL A 16 9.88 6.28 -3.60
CA VAL A 16 10.42 5.30 -4.54
C VAL A 16 11.72 4.70 -4.00
N GLU A 17 12.55 5.53 -3.38
CA GLU A 17 13.81 5.06 -2.82
C GLU A 17 13.59 4.05 -1.69
N GLU A 18 12.65 4.34 -0.81
CA GLU A 18 12.35 3.41 0.28
C GLU A 18 11.83 2.08 -0.27
N PHE A 19 10.97 2.16 -1.28
CA PHE A 19 10.41 0.97 -1.90
C PHE A 19 11.50 0.11 -2.53
N ALA A 20 12.44 0.75 -3.20
CA ALA A 20 13.52 0.01 -3.87
C ALA A 20 14.41 -0.72 -2.88
N GLU A 21 14.59 -0.16 -1.70
CA GLU A 21 15.45 -0.76 -0.69
C GLU A 21 14.82 -1.96 0.00
N GLY A 22 13.52 -2.09 -0.08
CA GLY A 22 12.83 -3.23 0.49
C GLY A 22 11.35 -2.92 0.62
N HIS A 23 10.52 -3.86 0.19
CA HIS A 23 9.07 -3.68 0.25
C HIS A 23 8.39 -5.03 0.38
N ILE A 24 7.13 -5.01 0.75
CA ILE A 24 6.35 -6.25 0.83
C ILE A 24 6.18 -6.80 -0.59
N PRO A 25 6.42 -8.09 -0.80
CA PRO A 25 6.30 -8.67 -2.14
C PRO A 25 4.94 -8.38 -2.76
N SER A 26 4.94 -8.07 -4.03
CA SER A 26 3.74 -7.75 -4.81
C SER A 26 3.11 -6.39 -4.49
N ALA A 27 3.71 -5.59 -3.63
CA ALA A 27 3.17 -4.27 -3.33
C ALA A 27 3.34 -3.34 -4.53
N VAL A 28 2.38 -2.45 -4.69
CA VAL A 28 2.43 -1.39 -5.69
C VAL A 28 2.89 -0.14 -4.97
N ASN A 29 3.84 0.59 -5.56
CA ASN A 29 4.34 1.81 -4.93
C ASN A 29 3.75 3.05 -5.58
N ILE A 30 3.03 3.82 -4.78
CA ILE A 30 2.58 5.15 -5.18
C ILE A 30 2.81 6.04 -3.96
N PRO A 31 3.86 6.87 -3.98
CA PRO A 31 4.14 7.74 -2.82
C PRO A 31 2.93 8.57 -2.45
N HIS A 32 2.73 8.77 -1.15
CA HIS A 32 1.49 9.41 -0.70
C HIS A 32 1.27 10.79 -1.29
N LYS A 33 2.34 11.51 -1.59
CA LYS A 33 2.21 12.84 -2.18
C LYS A 33 1.75 12.82 -3.63
N GLU A 34 1.91 11.68 -4.30
CA GLU A 34 1.52 11.54 -5.70
C GLU A 34 0.18 10.82 -5.84
N LEU A 35 -0.35 10.34 -4.74
CA LEU A 35 -1.50 9.43 -4.80
C LEU A 35 -2.70 10.06 -5.49
N GLU A 36 -3.02 11.29 -5.13
CA GLU A 36 -4.19 11.94 -5.70
C GLU A 36 -4.07 12.12 -7.21
N ALA A 37 -2.87 12.44 -7.68
CA ALA A 37 -2.64 12.60 -9.11
C ALA A 37 -2.61 11.27 -9.86
N ARG A 38 -2.38 10.18 -9.15
CA ARG A 38 -2.21 8.88 -9.77
C ARG A 38 -3.33 7.89 -9.44
N LEU A 39 -4.47 8.41 -9.00
CA LEU A 39 -5.60 7.54 -8.63
C LEU A 39 -6.07 6.67 -9.79
N ALA A 40 -5.89 7.13 -11.02
CA ALA A 40 -6.29 6.34 -12.17
C ALA A 40 -5.61 4.98 -12.22
N GLU A 41 -4.41 4.88 -11.65
CA GLU A 41 -3.69 3.61 -11.64
C GLU A 41 -4.37 2.58 -10.74
N LEU A 42 -5.23 3.05 -9.85
CA LEU A 42 -5.94 2.19 -8.93
C LEU A 42 -7.44 2.11 -9.23
N SER A 43 -7.86 2.65 -10.38
CA SER A 43 -9.30 2.78 -10.64
C SER A 43 -10.03 1.44 -10.64
N GLY A 44 -9.37 0.35 -10.98
CA GLY A 44 -9.98 -0.97 -10.95
C GLY A 44 -10.09 -1.58 -9.56
N ALA A 45 -9.56 -0.91 -8.55
CA ALA A 45 -9.51 -1.46 -7.20
C ALA A 45 -10.49 -0.80 -6.22
N LYS A 46 -11.42 0.01 -6.71
CA LYS A 46 -12.31 0.73 -5.79
C LYS A 46 -13.16 -0.19 -4.94
N ASN A 47 -13.56 -1.32 -5.47
CA ASN A 47 -14.35 -2.30 -4.73
C ASN A 47 -13.53 -3.50 -4.31
N THR A 48 -12.22 -3.34 -4.30
CA THR A 48 -11.27 -4.39 -3.94
C THR A 48 -10.65 -3.99 -2.62
N GLN A 49 -10.20 -4.97 -1.85
CA GLN A 49 -9.51 -4.66 -0.61
C GLN A 49 -8.15 -4.06 -0.91
N VAL A 50 -7.87 -2.89 -0.34
CA VAL A 50 -6.58 -2.23 -0.48
C VAL A 50 -5.95 -2.14 0.89
N ILE A 51 -4.78 -2.74 1.04
CA ILE A 51 -4.03 -2.71 2.29
C ILE A 51 -2.91 -1.70 2.11
N ILE A 52 -2.90 -0.67 2.95
CA ILE A 52 -2.00 0.45 2.80
C ILE A 52 -0.93 0.41 3.89
N TYR A 53 0.30 0.67 3.52
CA TYR A 53 1.35 0.79 4.53
C TYR A 53 2.38 1.85 4.13
N CYS A 54 3.05 2.39 5.15
CA CYS A 54 4.22 3.22 4.93
C CYS A 54 5.30 2.71 5.87
N ARG A 55 6.15 3.56 6.39
CA ARG A 55 7.18 3.11 7.29
C ARG A 55 6.64 2.90 8.70
N SER A 56 5.94 3.89 9.23
CA SER A 56 5.43 3.85 10.61
C SER A 56 3.96 4.18 10.75
N GLY A 57 3.27 4.53 9.68
CA GLY A 57 1.81 4.68 9.69
C GLY A 57 1.28 6.05 9.35
N ARG A 58 2.06 7.11 9.49
CA ARG A 58 1.57 8.47 9.29
C ARG A 58 1.16 8.74 7.85
N ARG A 59 2.03 8.39 6.90
CA ARG A 59 1.73 8.60 5.49
C ARG A 59 0.61 7.68 5.03
N ALA A 60 0.55 6.49 5.60
CA ALA A 60 -0.51 5.53 5.24
C ALA A 60 -1.88 6.07 5.64
N GLU A 61 -1.96 6.75 6.78
CA GLU A 61 -3.25 7.31 7.20
C GLU A 61 -3.68 8.44 6.27
N VAL A 62 -2.74 9.27 5.82
CA VAL A 62 -3.05 10.31 4.85
C VAL A 62 -3.56 9.69 3.57
N ALA A 63 -2.88 8.63 3.11
CA ALA A 63 -3.28 7.94 1.89
C ALA A 63 -4.67 7.32 2.02
N ARG A 64 -4.95 6.73 3.18
CA ARG A 64 -6.25 6.12 3.41
C ARG A 64 -7.36 7.15 3.25
N GLN A 65 -7.16 8.35 3.79
CA GLN A 65 -8.15 9.41 3.67
C GLN A 65 -8.37 9.84 2.23
N VAL A 66 -7.30 9.93 1.46
CA VAL A 66 -7.41 10.29 0.04
C VAL A 66 -8.23 9.25 -0.70
N LEU A 67 -7.93 7.97 -0.46
CA LEU A 67 -8.66 6.91 -1.15
C LEU A 67 -10.11 6.87 -0.75
N GLU A 68 -10.40 7.05 0.54
CA GLU A 68 -11.77 7.02 1.02
C GLU A 68 -12.59 8.12 0.36
N LYS A 69 -12.02 9.30 0.22
CA LYS A 69 -12.72 10.41 -0.43
C LYS A 69 -12.98 10.16 -1.90
N ASN A 70 -12.24 9.26 -2.50
CA ASN A 70 -12.35 8.99 -3.92
C ASN A 70 -13.04 7.67 -4.24
N GLY A 71 -13.82 7.16 -3.29
CA GLY A 71 -14.71 6.03 -3.58
C GLY A 71 -14.15 4.65 -3.29
N PHE A 72 -12.97 4.57 -2.69
CA PHE A 72 -12.42 3.29 -2.29
C PHE A 72 -13.07 2.88 -0.98
N ASN A 73 -13.70 1.72 -0.95
CA ASN A 73 -14.55 1.37 0.18
C ASN A 73 -14.09 0.17 1.01
N GLN A 74 -12.98 -0.46 0.65
CA GLN A 74 -12.46 -1.57 1.44
C GLN A 74 -10.99 -1.31 1.75
N LEU A 75 -10.75 -0.37 2.67
CA LEU A 75 -9.40 0.07 2.98
C LEU A 75 -8.95 -0.46 4.33
N ASP A 76 -7.73 -0.98 4.38
CA ASP A 76 -7.11 -1.42 5.61
C ASP A 76 -5.73 -0.81 5.72
N HIS A 77 -5.32 -0.52 6.94
CA HIS A 77 -3.99 -0.03 7.23
C HIS A 77 -3.21 -1.17 7.87
N LEU A 78 -2.09 -1.55 7.27
CA LEU A 78 -1.28 -2.64 7.79
C LEU A 78 -0.75 -2.29 9.18
N SER A 79 -1.11 -3.09 10.17
CA SER A 79 -0.71 -2.83 11.54
C SER A 79 0.81 -2.89 11.67
N GLY A 80 1.42 -1.84 12.26
CA GLY A 80 2.86 -1.78 12.44
C GLY A 80 3.64 -1.39 11.21
N ASP A 81 2.97 -1.30 10.06
CA ASP A 81 3.57 -0.85 8.82
C ASP A 81 4.84 -1.62 8.47
N PHE A 82 5.71 -1.04 7.66
CA PHE A 82 6.89 -1.75 7.22
C PHE A 82 7.91 -1.97 8.33
N ASN A 83 7.94 -1.06 9.31
CA ASN A 83 8.86 -1.23 10.43
C ASN A 83 8.62 -2.57 11.12
N GLU A 84 7.36 -2.87 11.41
CA GLU A 84 7.06 -4.13 12.10
C GLU A 84 7.18 -5.32 11.17
N TRP A 85 6.82 -5.14 9.91
CA TRP A 85 6.95 -6.22 8.94
C TRP A 85 8.40 -6.69 8.85
N SER A 86 9.33 -5.74 8.72
CA SER A 86 10.73 -6.10 8.57
C SER A 86 11.35 -6.61 9.86
N SER A 87 10.93 -6.10 11.02
CA SER A 87 11.49 -6.57 12.27
C SER A 87 11.02 -7.97 12.64
N ASN A 88 9.93 -8.43 12.04
CA ASN A 88 9.45 -9.79 12.25
C ASN A 88 9.98 -10.76 11.18
N ASN A 89 10.95 -10.31 10.40
CA ASN A 89 11.60 -11.15 9.40
C ASN A 89 10.66 -11.73 8.37
N LEU A 90 9.61 -10.99 8.04
CA LEU A 90 8.67 -11.42 7.01
C LEU A 90 9.27 -11.15 5.63
N PRO A 91 8.78 -11.81 4.59
CA PRO A 91 9.40 -11.68 3.26
C PRO A 91 9.49 -10.25 2.76
N ILE A 92 10.60 -9.90 2.15
CA ILE A 92 10.85 -8.59 1.59
C ILE A 92 11.44 -8.75 0.19
N SER A 93 10.93 -7.96 -0.75
CA SER A 93 11.49 -7.89 -2.09
C SER A 93 12.28 -6.61 -2.22
N LYS A 94 13.29 -6.61 -3.08
CA LYS A 94 14.12 -5.43 -3.33
C LYS A 94 14.24 -5.24 -4.83
N MET A 95 14.32 -3.98 -5.23
CA MET A 95 14.58 -3.67 -6.63
C MET A 95 16.07 -3.49 -6.82
N LYS A 96 16.56 -3.93 -7.95
CA LYS A 96 17.99 -3.80 -8.23
C LYS A 96 18.30 -2.50 -8.94
#